data_c6273f21138ed1e429199b968c9ef340
#
_entry.id   c6273f21138ed1e429199b968c9ef340
#
_cell.length_a   1.000
_cell.length_b   1.000
_cell.length_c   1.000
_cell.angle_alpha   90.00
_cell.angle_beta   90.00
_cell.angle_gamma   90.00
#
_symmetry.space_group_name_H-M   'P 1'
#
loop_
_entity.id
_entity.type
_entity.pdbx_description
1 polymer ?
#
loop_
_entity_poly.entity_id
_entity_poly.type
_entity_poly.pdbx_seq_one_letter_code
_entity_poly.pdbx_strand_id
1 'polypeptide(L)'
;MAEGLKSGGEHERRLSSGDPALWQQVVEQLGTALAVIDPAGRIVAVNPAAERLLQRAAGSVYGRDLHDLCHRDPGGALVPRERCPLLRALAERRAARGDDDRCLRGDGRLVPISWSATPLADDVSGVCLGMVVLIVESASDRSAGRERAERAEQSERVEQAGRAARTSALESLAERLTLVAEITDVLGQTLEVDEALARLSRVLVPRLADWAAVDLRVGSRQVHRVAVTGPEGRAAGQEDWRGHLPPVGEATHSPLVQVLNEGAPVLQERVDLDTPPDSPLAAVHDAFLGATGAASAITVPLGSGRQVTGALTLVRTDPARLFDTGDLDAAGDIGRRVGLVIDNARRFGRQRAVAEAMQRNLLPPLPAHGRFQLAARYQPAPPGSQVGGDWYDAFALRDGTLALVIGDVVGHDLTAAAGMAQLHGILRSLAWDHAEPTGAVVDRLDDALHAITIVRMATLVLARVEGPDTGPWTLHWTSAGHPPPLLLTPDGNAQYLEAGQGLILGTDPCAGKPRPSAAHALPPRSTLLLYTDGLIEVPGSDLTRGLSRLRRHALALAHEPLDILCDQLAARTPPGSTDDVALLALRLPVP
;
A
#
# COMPACT_ATOMS: atom_id res chain seq x y z
N MET A 1 -20.46 30.42 40.96
CA MET A 1 -20.23 29.10 41.58
C MET A 1 -20.78 28.07 40.60
N ALA A 2 -20.07 27.33 39.95
CA ALA A 2 -19.10 26.29 40.08
C ALA A 2 -18.39 26.15 38.71
N GLU A 3 -17.12 26.18 38.59
CA GLU A 3 -16.14 25.09 38.51
C GLU A 3 -16.58 24.02 37.52
N GLY A 4 -15.99 23.82 36.36
CA GLY A 4 -14.58 23.79 35.99
C GLY A 4 -14.11 22.33 35.98
N LEU A 5 -14.34 21.58 34.86
CA LEU A 5 -13.63 20.31 34.58
C LEU A 5 -13.10 20.36 33.14
N LYS A 6 -11.82 20.73 33.07
CA LYS A 6 -10.99 20.51 31.88
C LYS A 6 -10.68 19.02 31.81
N SER A 7 -11.25 18.31 30.85
CA SER A 7 -10.75 17.00 30.45
C SER A 7 -9.58 17.21 29.50
N GLY A 8 -8.37 16.88 29.96
CA GLY A 8 -7.19 16.80 29.11
C GLY A 8 -7.33 15.63 28.16
N GLY A 9 -7.48 15.90 26.87
CA GLY A 9 -7.33 14.92 25.81
C GLY A 9 -5.86 14.66 25.61
N GLU A 10 -5.35 13.55 26.12
CA GLU A 10 -4.09 12.97 25.67
C GLU A 10 -4.29 12.53 24.21
N HIS A 11 -3.64 13.26 23.31
CA HIS A 11 -3.49 12.84 21.92
C HIS A 11 -2.56 11.62 21.89
N GLU A 12 -3.10 10.42 21.83
CA GLU A 12 -2.38 9.23 21.36
C GLU A 12 -1.85 9.51 19.93
N ARG A 13 -0.58 9.84 19.84
CA ARG A 13 0.12 9.89 18.54
C ARG A 13 0.22 8.45 18.03
N ARG A 14 -0.57 8.10 17.03
CA ARG A 14 -0.41 6.85 16.29
C ARG A 14 0.90 6.93 15.49
N LEU A 15 1.84 6.06 15.85
CA LEU A 15 3.10 5.90 15.15
C LEU A 15 2.86 5.17 13.82
N SER A 16 3.27 5.76 12.70
CA SER A 16 3.31 5.09 11.39
C SER A 16 4.70 4.51 11.14
N SER A 17 4.81 3.43 10.36
CA SER A 17 6.10 2.77 10.05
C SER A 17 7.11 3.68 9.32
N GLY A 18 6.68 4.82 8.79
CA GLY A 18 7.51 5.86 8.18
C GLY A 18 7.77 7.06 9.08
N ASP A 19 7.34 7.04 10.36
CA ASP A 19 7.54 8.16 11.26
C ASP A 19 8.98 8.19 11.78
N PRO A 20 9.79 9.21 11.46
CA PRO A 20 11.15 9.36 11.97
C PRO A 20 11.22 9.35 13.51
N ALA A 21 10.18 9.83 14.20
CA ALA A 21 10.10 9.86 15.64
C ALA A 21 10.01 8.45 16.25
N LEU A 22 9.36 7.51 15.58
CA LEU A 22 9.32 6.10 16.00
C LEU A 22 10.73 5.48 15.99
N TRP A 23 11.45 5.65 14.89
CA TRP A 23 12.81 5.12 14.75
C TRP A 23 13.78 5.74 15.74
N GLN A 24 13.66 7.04 15.99
CA GLN A 24 14.43 7.72 17.02
C GLN A 24 14.15 7.10 18.40
N GLN A 25 12.90 6.88 18.76
CA GLN A 25 12.51 6.28 20.04
C GLN A 25 12.99 4.83 20.17
N VAL A 26 12.94 4.04 19.10
CA VAL A 26 13.50 2.67 19.09
C VAL A 26 15.00 2.69 19.36
N VAL A 27 15.76 3.55 18.69
CA VAL A 27 17.20 3.68 18.87
C VAL A 27 17.55 4.17 20.29
N GLU A 28 16.79 5.10 20.84
CA GLU A 28 16.97 5.59 22.21
C GLU A 28 16.70 4.54 23.28
N GLN A 29 15.76 3.62 23.07
CA GLN A 29 15.40 2.57 24.01
C GLN A 29 16.23 1.28 23.86
N LEU A 30 17.05 1.15 22.82
CA LEU A 30 17.94 0.01 22.66
C LEU A 30 18.93 -0.09 23.84
N GLY A 31 18.92 -1.22 24.56
CA GLY A 31 19.84 -1.51 25.66
C GLY A 31 21.29 -1.75 25.22
N THR A 32 21.51 -2.05 23.94
CA THR A 32 22.84 -2.26 23.33
C THR A 32 23.42 -0.93 22.86
N ALA A 33 24.69 -0.71 23.10
CA ALA A 33 25.39 0.48 22.65
C ALA A 33 25.44 0.52 21.13
N LEU A 34 24.93 1.60 20.54
CA LEU A 34 24.87 1.82 19.11
C LEU A 34 25.55 3.15 18.76
N ALA A 35 26.47 3.10 17.79
CA ALA A 35 27.07 4.27 17.17
C ALA A 35 26.87 4.22 15.65
N VAL A 36 26.61 5.34 15.03
CA VAL A 36 26.61 5.51 13.56
C VAL A 36 27.82 6.33 13.20
N ILE A 37 28.62 5.85 12.25
CA ILE A 37 29.80 6.55 11.76
C ILE A 37 29.63 6.88 10.27
N ASP A 38 30.16 8.03 9.85
CA ASP A 38 30.23 8.44 8.46
C ASP A 38 31.33 7.67 7.69
N PRO A 39 31.44 7.81 6.37
CA PRO A 39 32.49 7.16 5.58
C PRO A 39 33.93 7.54 5.96
N ALA A 40 34.13 8.62 6.73
CA ALA A 40 35.42 9.00 7.30
C ALA A 40 35.71 8.40 8.67
N GLY A 41 34.77 7.59 9.23
CA GLY A 41 34.89 6.98 10.55
C GLY A 41 34.47 7.88 11.72
N ARG A 42 33.87 9.05 11.44
CA ARG A 42 33.44 10.00 12.47
C ARG A 42 32.04 9.68 12.95
N ILE A 43 31.85 9.77 14.26
CA ILE A 43 30.55 9.51 14.90
C ILE A 43 29.55 10.60 14.51
N VAL A 44 28.43 10.19 13.91
CA VAL A 44 27.31 11.06 13.54
C VAL A 44 26.08 10.86 14.43
N ALA A 45 25.96 9.70 15.08
CA ALA A 45 24.90 9.44 16.05
C ALA A 45 25.36 8.40 17.07
N VAL A 46 24.85 8.51 18.31
CA VAL A 46 24.99 7.50 19.35
C VAL A 46 23.69 7.42 20.16
N ASN A 47 23.37 6.24 20.67
CA ASN A 47 22.23 6.08 21.57
C ASN A 47 22.66 6.20 23.05
N PRO A 48 21.70 6.33 24.00
CA PRO A 48 22.01 6.44 25.44
C PRO A 48 22.80 5.24 26.00
N ALA A 49 22.66 4.05 25.42
CA ALA A 49 23.47 2.89 25.83
C ALA A 49 24.95 3.05 25.44
N ALA A 50 25.25 3.67 24.28
CA ALA A 50 26.62 3.98 23.88
C ALA A 50 27.25 5.06 24.81
N GLU A 51 26.49 6.08 25.20
CA GLU A 51 26.98 7.08 26.18
C GLU A 51 27.36 6.43 27.53
N ARG A 52 26.49 5.51 28.00
CA ARG A 52 26.78 4.74 29.23
C ARG A 52 27.99 3.85 29.08
N LEU A 53 28.13 3.12 27.97
CA LEU A 53 29.27 2.25 27.71
C LEU A 53 30.58 3.07 27.63
N LEU A 54 30.57 4.14 26.84
CA LEU A 54 31.73 4.98 26.59
C LEU A 54 32.04 5.92 27.77
N GLN A 55 31.09 6.12 28.69
CA GLN A 55 31.19 7.12 29.78
C GLN A 55 31.53 8.51 29.21
N ARG A 56 30.86 8.86 28.11
CA ARG A 56 30.99 10.15 27.40
C ARG A 56 29.63 10.63 26.93
N ALA A 57 29.33 11.89 27.15
CA ALA A 57 28.10 12.49 26.66
C ALA A 57 28.12 12.58 25.10
N ALA A 58 26.96 12.39 24.45
CA ALA A 58 26.83 12.43 23.01
C ALA A 58 27.48 13.67 22.36
N GLY A 59 27.26 14.85 22.94
CA GLY A 59 27.85 16.10 22.44
C GLY A 59 29.39 16.14 22.48
N SER A 60 30.04 15.30 23.28
CA SER A 60 31.51 15.21 23.36
C SER A 60 32.11 14.23 22.35
N VAL A 61 31.31 13.37 21.75
CA VAL A 61 31.77 12.34 20.81
C VAL A 61 31.38 12.62 19.35
N TYR A 62 30.38 13.44 19.10
CA TYR A 62 29.97 13.82 17.73
C TYR A 62 31.12 14.45 16.93
N GLY A 63 31.27 14.02 15.68
CA GLY A 63 32.32 14.46 14.76
C GLY A 63 33.71 13.90 15.07
N ARG A 64 33.88 13.18 16.18
CA ARG A 64 35.15 12.52 16.52
C ARG A 64 35.25 11.15 15.88
N ASP A 65 36.45 10.73 15.57
CA ASP A 65 36.72 9.41 15.00
C ASP A 65 36.51 8.34 16.08
N LEU A 66 35.66 7.35 15.80
CA LEU A 66 35.31 6.28 16.74
C LEU A 66 36.54 5.42 17.09
N HIS A 67 37.39 5.14 16.10
CA HIS A 67 38.62 4.38 16.32
C HIS A 67 39.58 5.11 17.26
N ASP A 68 39.85 6.38 17.04
CA ASP A 68 40.76 7.18 17.87
C ASP A 68 40.21 7.36 19.29
N LEU A 69 38.88 7.42 19.44
CA LEU A 69 38.23 7.57 20.73
C LEU A 69 38.39 6.34 21.65
N CYS A 70 38.18 5.15 21.11
CA CYS A 70 38.03 3.99 21.97
C CYS A 70 38.91 2.79 21.65
N HIS A 71 39.39 2.62 20.40
CA HIS A 71 40.02 1.37 19.98
C HIS A 71 41.47 1.24 20.50
N ARG A 72 41.67 0.35 21.46
CA ARG A 72 42.95 0.11 22.13
C ARG A 72 43.35 -1.35 22.01
N ASP A 73 44.64 -1.63 22.01
CA ASP A 73 45.19 -2.97 22.20
C ASP A 73 45.09 -3.43 23.65
N PRO A 74 45.38 -4.69 23.97
CA PRO A 74 45.36 -5.18 25.35
C PRO A 74 46.30 -4.42 26.30
N GLY A 75 47.32 -3.75 25.79
CA GLY A 75 48.27 -2.92 26.57
C GLY A 75 47.79 -1.46 26.74
N GLY A 76 46.68 -1.06 26.15
CA GLY A 76 46.10 0.28 26.26
C GLY A 76 46.61 1.27 25.20
N ALA A 77 47.51 0.87 24.29
CA ALA A 77 47.97 1.69 23.20
C ALA A 77 46.91 1.78 22.06
N LEU A 78 46.88 2.89 21.32
CA LEU A 78 45.99 3.03 20.17
C LEU A 78 46.35 1.99 19.10
N VAL A 79 45.39 1.21 18.65
CA VAL A 79 45.59 0.27 17.52
C VAL A 79 45.95 1.05 16.27
N PRO A 80 47.01 0.66 15.53
CA PRO A 80 47.32 1.32 14.26
C PRO A 80 46.15 1.26 13.27
N ARG A 81 45.83 2.38 12.60
CA ARG A 81 44.66 2.49 11.72
C ARG A 81 44.64 1.43 10.61
N GLU A 82 45.80 1.07 10.07
CA GLU A 82 45.96 0.03 9.03
C GLU A 82 45.62 -1.37 9.54
N ARG A 83 45.68 -1.59 10.85
CA ARG A 83 45.35 -2.87 11.50
C ARG A 83 43.94 -2.92 12.08
N CYS A 84 43.21 -1.81 12.05
CA CYS A 84 41.87 -1.75 12.62
C CYS A 84 40.87 -2.49 11.75
N PRO A 85 40.24 -3.57 12.23
CA PRO A 85 39.25 -4.32 11.46
C PRO A 85 38.02 -3.48 11.12
N LEU A 86 37.60 -2.56 12.00
CA LEU A 86 36.47 -1.66 11.77
C LEU A 86 36.74 -0.70 10.62
N LEU A 87 37.90 -0.04 10.61
CA LEU A 87 38.25 0.90 9.53
C LEU A 87 38.44 0.19 8.19
N ARG A 88 38.95 -1.04 8.22
CA ARG A 88 39.05 -1.87 7.00
C ARG A 88 37.64 -2.23 6.48
N ALA A 89 36.74 -2.65 7.34
CA ALA A 89 35.36 -2.96 6.97
C ALA A 89 34.64 -1.74 6.39
N LEU A 90 34.89 -0.55 6.95
CA LEU A 90 34.37 0.72 6.43
C LEU A 90 34.90 1.02 5.03
N ALA A 91 36.19 0.87 4.79
CA ALA A 91 36.82 1.07 3.49
C ALA A 91 36.32 0.05 2.44
N GLU A 92 36.15 -1.21 2.84
CA GLU A 92 35.68 -2.31 1.97
C GLU A 92 34.15 -2.33 1.85
N ARG A 93 33.43 -1.47 2.56
CA ARG A 93 31.95 -1.40 2.59
C ARG A 93 31.27 -2.74 2.87
N ARG A 94 31.80 -3.51 3.80
CA ARG A 94 31.28 -4.81 4.18
C ARG A 94 30.99 -4.90 5.67
N ALA A 95 30.09 -5.80 6.05
CA ALA A 95 29.87 -6.12 7.46
C ALA A 95 31.10 -6.79 8.08
N ALA A 96 31.38 -6.46 9.34
CA ALA A 96 32.47 -7.06 10.09
C ALA A 96 32.12 -7.18 11.57
N ARG A 97 32.87 -8.05 12.27
CA ARG A 97 32.78 -8.24 13.72
C ARG A 97 34.18 -8.25 14.29
N GLY A 98 34.30 -7.82 15.53
CA GLY A 98 35.52 -7.93 16.32
C GLY A 98 35.17 -8.39 17.71
N ASP A 99 35.93 -9.38 18.21
CA ASP A 99 35.88 -9.88 19.56
C ASP A 99 37.24 -9.63 20.22
N ASP A 100 37.28 -9.49 21.55
CA ASP A 100 38.47 -9.22 22.33
C ASP A 100 39.16 -7.87 22.08
N ASP A 101 38.47 -6.91 21.52
CA ASP A 101 38.96 -5.53 21.42
C ASP A 101 38.82 -4.79 22.74
N ARG A 102 39.56 -3.70 22.89
CA ARG A 102 39.53 -2.86 24.10
C ARG A 102 39.00 -1.46 23.74
N CYS A 103 38.10 -0.97 24.58
CA CYS A 103 37.61 0.41 24.48
C CYS A 103 38.12 1.24 25.66
N LEU A 104 38.69 2.42 25.35
CA LEU A 104 39.07 3.40 26.39
C LEU A 104 37.87 4.29 26.69
N ARG A 105 37.31 4.12 27.87
CA ARG A 105 36.18 4.93 28.36
C ARG A 105 36.63 6.34 28.77
N GLY A 106 35.67 7.23 28.91
CA GLY A 106 35.86 8.60 29.33
C GLY A 106 36.41 8.73 30.78
N ASP A 107 36.21 7.70 31.62
CA ASP A 107 36.76 7.59 32.95
C ASP A 107 38.21 7.05 33.01
N GLY A 108 38.82 6.80 31.84
CA GLY A 108 40.17 6.29 31.70
C GLY A 108 40.32 4.77 31.83
N ARG A 109 39.24 4.02 32.04
CA ARG A 109 39.26 2.57 32.13
C ARG A 109 39.27 1.91 30.74
N LEU A 110 40.05 0.84 30.61
CA LEU A 110 40.04 -0.06 29.47
C LEU A 110 39.03 -1.18 29.72
N VAL A 111 38.04 -1.27 28.85
CA VAL A 111 36.98 -2.29 28.93
C VAL A 111 37.09 -3.21 27.71
N PRO A 112 37.03 -4.52 27.92
CA PRO A 112 36.96 -5.44 26.80
C PRO A 112 35.61 -5.32 26.12
N ILE A 113 35.61 -5.26 24.79
CA ILE A 113 34.40 -5.13 23.98
C ILE A 113 34.39 -6.14 22.85
N SER A 114 33.17 -6.55 22.49
CA SER A 114 32.88 -7.17 21.19
C SER A 114 32.03 -6.18 20.40
N TRP A 115 32.24 -6.10 19.10
CA TRP A 115 31.48 -5.21 18.26
C TRP A 115 31.07 -5.85 16.94
N SER A 116 30.00 -5.37 16.35
CA SER A 116 29.58 -5.69 14.97
C SER A 116 29.28 -4.40 14.22
N ALA A 117 29.69 -4.34 12.96
CA ALA A 117 29.49 -3.18 12.09
C ALA A 117 28.80 -3.60 10.79
N THR A 118 27.80 -2.85 10.38
CA THR A 118 27.01 -3.08 9.18
C THR A 118 26.97 -1.81 8.33
N PRO A 119 27.27 -1.88 7.01
CA PRO A 119 27.18 -0.73 6.12
C PRO A 119 25.76 -0.17 6.06
N LEU A 120 25.67 1.16 6.05
CA LEU A 120 24.45 1.91 5.79
C LEU A 120 24.55 2.48 4.37
N ALA A 121 23.72 2.00 3.46
CA ALA A 121 23.65 2.46 2.08
C ALA A 121 22.33 3.20 1.82
N ASP A 122 22.35 4.11 0.87
CA ASP A 122 21.14 4.72 0.33
C ASP A 122 20.53 3.77 -0.72
N ASP A 123 19.27 3.37 -0.50
CA ASP A 123 18.55 2.41 -1.34
C ASP A 123 18.37 2.88 -2.80
N VAL A 124 18.43 4.19 -3.04
CA VAL A 124 18.20 4.78 -4.38
C VAL A 124 19.50 4.91 -5.16
N SER A 125 20.58 5.34 -4.51
CA SER A 125 21.86 5.64 -5.17
C SER A 125 22.94 4.56 -4.99
N GLY A 126 22.73 3.61 -4.06
CA GLY A 126 23.74 2.61 -3.67
C GLY A 126 25.00 3.22 -3.00
N VAL A 127 24.96 4.52 -2.67
CA VAL A 127 26.06 5.22 -2.02
C VAL A 127 26.13 4.81 -0.55
N CYS A 128 27.32 4.41 -0.08
CA CYS A 128 27.54 4.10 1.33
C CYS A 128 27.51 5.42 2.14
N LEU A 129 26.50 5.54 3.01
CA LEU A 129 26.32 6.69 3.90
C LEU A 129 27.16 6.59 5.17
N GLY A 130 27.66 5.38 5.51
CA GLY A 130 28.43 5.12 6.72
C GLY A 130 28.28 3.69 7.22
N MET A 131 28.43 3.47 8.51
CA MET A 131 28.18 2.17 9.17
C MET A 131 27.44 2.34 10.49
N VAL A 132 26.60 1.37 10.80
CA VAL A 132 26.03 1.16 12.15
C VAL A 132 26.95 0.21 12.90
N VAL A 133 27.42 0.61 14.06
CA VAL A 133 28.31 -0.17 14.94
C VAL A 133 27.59 -0.47 16.25
N LEU A 134 27.40 -1.74 16.54
CA LEU A 134 26.89 -2.23 17.83
C LEU A 134 28.08 -2.66 18.69
N ILE A 135 28.11 -2.24 19.95
CA ILE A 135 29.21 -2.50 20.88
C ILE A 135 28.67 -3.12 22.17
N VAL A 136 29.29 -4.20 22.61
CA VAL A 136 28.93 -4.91 23.83
C VAL A 136 30.18 -5.07 24.72
N GLU A 137 30.06 -4.87 26.04
CA GLU A 137 31.12 -5.11 26.99
C GLU A 137 31.34 -6.61 27.18
N SER A 138 32.57 -7.10 27.01
CA SER A 138 32.95 -8.51 27.20
C SER A 138 33.51 -8.73 28.62
N ALA A 139 33.05 -9.76 29.31
CA ALA A 139 33.55 -10.08 30.65
C ALA A 139 34.89 -10.83 30.61
N SER A 140 35.95 -10.29 31.20
CA SER A 140 37.20 -11.03 31.42
C SER A 140 37.80 -10.79 32.78
N ASP A 141 38.05 -11.83 33.56
CA ASP A 141 38.88 -11.76 34.76
C ASP A 141 39.87 -12.95 34.87
N ARG A 142 41.10 -12.67 35.29
CA ARG A 142 42.18 -13.63 35.48
C ARG A 142 42.62 -13.66 36.94
N SER A 143 42.46 -14.78 37.60
CA SER A 143 43.47 -15.29 38.55
C SER A 143 43.03 -16.57 39.28
N ALA A 144 43.82 -17.57 39.26
CA ALA A 144 44.14 -18.62 40.21
C ALA A 144 44.29 -20.02 39.58
N GLY A 145 45.46 -20.54 39.64
CA GLY A 145 45.84 -21.80 39.00
C GLY A 145 45.82 -22.99 39.93
N ARG A 146 45.73 -24.10 39.38
CA ARG A 146 46.12 -25.48 39.78
C ARG A 146 45.15 -26.42 40.48
N GLU A 147 44.14 -25.98 41.13
CA GLU A 147 42.98 -26.84 41.45
C GLU A 147 41.96 -26.85 40.28
N ARG A 148 42.38 -26.26 39.19
CA ARG A 148 41.55 -25.90 38.03
C ARG A 148 41.59 -26.88 36.88
N ALA A 149 42.51 -27.84 36.83
CA ALA A 149 42.57 -28.72 35.65
C ALA A 149 41.34 -29.66 35.57
N GLU A 150 40.88 -30.22 36.68
CA GLU A 150 39.70 -31.07 36.69
C GLU A 150 38.36 -30.27 36.65
N ARG A 151 38.34 -29.06 37.25
CA ARG A 151 37.21 -28.13 37.08
C ARG A 151 37.25 -27.40 35.75
N ALA A 152 38.43 -27.22 35.13
CA ALA A 152 38.59 -26.60 33.83
C ALA A 152 37.96 -27.45 32.71
N GLU A 153 38.16 -28.77 32.68
CA GLU A 153 37.51 -29.64 31.69
C GLU A 153 35.98 -29.67 31.83
N GLN A 154 35.49 -29.62 33.07
CA GLN A 154 34.05 -29.59 33.31
C GLN A 154 33.46 -28.19 33.05
N SER A 155 34.23 -27.13 33.37
CA SER A 155 33.89 -25.74 33.05
C SER A 155 34.00 -25.46 31.55
N GLU A 156 35.01 -25.99 30.84
CA GLU A 156 35.11 -25.90 29.39
C GLU A 156 33.94 -26.58 28.67
N ARG A 157 33.50 -27.75 29.16
CA ARG A 157 32.30 -28.42 28.60
C ARG A 157 31.04 -27.61 28.85
N VAL A 158 30.89 -27.01 30.05
CA VAL A 158 29.75 -26.14 30.38
C VAL A 158 29.84 -24.81 29.63
N GLU A 159 31.04 -24.23 29.49
CA GLU A 159 31.25 -23.02 28.70
C GLU A 159 31.07 -23.27 27.18
N GLN A 160 31.57 -24.43 26.67
CA GLN A 160 31.32 -24.82 25.25
C GLN A 160 29.85 -25.08 25.00
N ALA A 161 29.16 -25.77 25.93
CA ALA A 161 27.70 -25.94 25.85
C ALA A 161 26.96 -24.59 25.98
N GLY A 162 27.42 -23.71 26.88
CA GLY A 162 26.86 -22.36 27.01
C GLY A 162 27.16 -21.43 25.81
N ARG A 163 28.35 -21.58 25.19
CA ARG A 163 28.69 -20.88 23.94
C ARG A 163 27.87 -21.42 22.77
N ALA A 164 27.77 -22.75 22.65
CA ALA A 164 26.94 -23.38 21.62
C ALA A 164 25.47 -22.99 21.77
N ALA A 165 24.93 -22.97 22.99
CA ALA A 165 23.57 -22.53 23.26
C ALA A 165 23.35 -21.03 22.93
N ARG A 166 24.37 -20.16 23.29
CA ARG A 166 24.30 -18.73 22.93
C ARG A 166 24.42 -18.50 21.42
N THR A 167 25.30 -19.23 20.75
CA THR A 167 25.45 -19.15 19.28
C THR A 167 24.17 -19.62 18.60
N SER A 168 23.59 -20.72 19.03
CA SER A 168 22.31 -21.23 18.51
C SER A 168 21.15 -20.26 18.80
N ALA A 169 21.12 -19.62 19.96
CA ALA A 169 20.11 -18.61 20.28
C ALA A 169 20.26 -17.33 19.44
N LEU A 170 21.51 -16.92 19.16
CA LEU A 170 21.78 -15.76 18.29
C LEU A 170 21.49 -16.08 16.81
N GLU A 171 21.80 -17.28 16.35
CA GLU A 171 21.44 -17.76 15.03
C GLU A 171 19.92 -17.83 14.86
N SER A 172 19.21 -18.40 15.83
CA SER A 172 17.75 -18.43 15.83
C SER A 172 17.14 -17.02 15.84
N LEU A 173 17.72 -16.08 16.61
CA LEU A 173 17.26 -14.69 16.61
C LEU A 173 17.53 -14.01 15.27
N ALA A 174 18.69 -14.24 14.66
CA ALA A 174 19.02 -13.69 13.35
C ALA A 174 18.11 -14.25 12.24
N GLU A 175 17.80 -15.55 12.28
CA GLU A 175 16.87 -16.19 11.37
C GLU A 175 15.44 -15.61 11.53
N ARG A 176 15.00 -15.41 12.79
CA ARG A 176 13.71 -14.78 13.09
C ARG A 176 13.62 -13.34 12.57
N LEU A 177 14.67 -12.56 12.75
CA LEU A 177 14.72 -11.17 12.24
C LEU A 177 14.73 -11.12 10.73
N THR A 178 15.44 -12.03 10.08
CA THR A 178 15.46 -12.15 8.61
C THR A 178 14.08 -12.54 8.08
N LEU A 179 13.42 -13.50 8.71
CA LEU A 179 12.07 -13.91 8.36
C LEU A 179 11.06 -12.77 8.52
N VAL A 180 11.16 -11.99 9.60
CA VAL A 180 10.29 -10.83 9.84
C VAL A 180 10.49 -9.74 8.78
N ALA A 181 11.73 -9.50 8.36
CA ALA A 181 12.02 -8.55 7.29
C ALA A 181 11.42 -9.01 5.95
N GLU A 182 11.60 -10.28 5.60
CA GLU A 182 11.05 -10.88 4.38
C GLU A 182 9.51 -10.87 4.37
N ILE A 183 8.89 -11.18 5.51
CA ILE A 183 7.42 -11.08 5.67
C ILE A 183 6.95 -9.64 5.43
N THR A 184 7.67 -8.65 5.96
CA THR A 184 7.31 -7.24 5.80
C THR A 184 7.40 -6.82 4.33
N ASP A 185 8.44 -7.27 3.64
CA ASP A 185 8.63 -7.00 2.20
C ASP A 185 7.52 -7.65 1.36
N VAL A 186 7.26 -8.95 1.58
CA VAL A 186 6.20 -9.68 0.87
C VAL A 186 4.81 -9.06 1.07
N LEU A 187 4.50 -8.61 2.29
CA LEU A 187 3.24 -7.97 2.61
C LEU A 187 3.12 -6.55 2.04
N GLY A 188 4.24 -5.87 1.80
CA GLY A 188 4.28 -4.52 1.21
C GLY A 188 4.13 -4.49 -0.32
N GLN A 189 4.32 -5.62 -1.01
CA GLN A 189 4.37 -5.68 -2.47
C GLN A 189 3.00 -5.79 -3.16
N THR A 190 1.91 -6.02 -2.43
CA THR A 190 0.57 -6.13 -3.01
C THR A 190 -0.49 -5.53 -2.10
N LEU A 191 -1.49 -4.91 -2.71
CA LEU A 191 -2.68 -4.41 -2.04
C LEU A 191 -3.80 -5.46 -1.95
N GLU A 192 -3.66 -6.58 -2.66
CA GLU A 192 -4.59 -7.69 -2.62
C GLU A 192 -4.30 -8.59 -1.41
N VAL A 193 -5.20 -8.55 -0.42
CA VAL A 193 -5.04 -9.26 0.86
C VAL A 193 -4.84 -10.76 0.65
N ASP A 194 -5.63 -11.39 -0.21
CA ASP A 194 -5.60 -12.84 -0.44
C ASP A 194 -4.28 -13.28 -1.08
N GLU A 195 -3.75 -12.49 -2.01
CA GLU A 195 -2.45 -12.75 -2.62
C GLU A 195 -1.30 -12.56 -1.62
N ALA A 196 -1.34 -11.49 -0.81
CA ALA A 196 -0.38 -11.26 0.25
C ALA A 196 -0.31 -12.44 1.22
N LEU A 197 -1.47 -12.94 1.65
CA LEU A 197 -1.57 -14.04 2.59
C LEU A 197 -1.13 -15.39 1.97
N ALA A 198 -1.42 -15.60 0.70
CA ALA A 198 -0.93 -16.78 -0.02
C ALA A 198 0.60 -16.75 -0.22
N ARG A 199 1.20 -15.57 -0.43
CA ARG A 199 2.65 -15.41 -0.49
C ARG A 199 3.28 -15.60 0.89
N LEU A 200 2.68 -15.01 1.93
CA LEU A 200 3.11 -15.17 3.31
C LEU A 200 3.18 -16.64 3.72
N SER A 201 2.11 -17.41 3.48
CA SER A 201 2.07 -18.83 3.87
C SER A 201 3.17 -19.64 3.21
N ARG A 202 3.58 -19.30 1.99
CA ARG A 202 4.72 -19.92 1.28
C ARG A 202 6.08 -19.54 1.87
N VAL A 203 6.22 -18.36 2.48
CA VAL A 203 7.43 -17.96 3.21
C VAL A 203 7.52 -18.67 4.55
N LEU A 204 6.40 -18.88 5.23
CA LEU A 204 6.35 -19.57 6.52
C LEU A 204 6.62 -21.07 6.41
N VAL A 205 6.23 -21.68 5.29
CA VAL A 205 6.48 -23.11 4.99
C VAL A 205 7.65 -23.19 3.99
N PRO A 206 8.72 -23.96 4.26
CA PRO A 206 8.94 -24.88 5.39
C PRO A 206 9.73 -24.29 6.58
N ARG A 207 9.95 -22.98 6.65
CA ARG A 207 10.88 -22.37 7.62
C ARG A 207 10.42 -22.50 9.08
N LEU A 208 9.16 -22.17 9.34
CA LEU A 208 8.58 -22.22 10.69
C LEU A 208 7.71 -23.44 10.92
N ALA A 209 7.02 -23.89 9.87
CA ALA A 209 6.03 -24.95 9.98
C ALA A 209 6.07 -25.84 8.74
N ASP A 210 5.50 -27.06 8.85
CA ASP A 210 5.31 -27.95 7.71
C ASP A 210 4.01 -27.61 6.96
N TRP A 211 3.01 -27.05 7.69
CA TRP A 211 1.77 -26.54 7.11
C TRP A 211 1.39 -25.20 7.72
N ALA A 212 0.76 -24.36 6.91
CA ALA A 212 0.18 -23.10 7.34
C ALA A 212 -1.23 -22.95 6.76
N ALA A 213 -2.17 -22.50 7.58
CA ALA A 213 -3.52 -22.12 7.17
C ALA A 213 -3.84 -20.70 7.64
N VAL A 214 -4.49 -19.92 6.77
CA VAL A 214 -4.91 -18.55 7.09
C VAL A 214 -6.42 -18.46 6.97
N ASP A 215 -7.07 -18.14 8.06
CA ASP A 215 -8.51 -18.03 8.21
C ASP A 215 -8.87 -16.55 8.45
N LEU A 216 -9.65 -15.93 7.55
CA LEU A 216 -10.11 -14.55 7.69
C LEU A 216 -11.56 -14.48 8.14
N ARG A 217 -11.84 -13.53 9.02
CA ARG A 217 -13.20 -13.21 9.46
C ARG A 217 -13.89 -12.32 8.41
N VAL A 218 -15.06 -12.74 7.94
CA VAL A 218 -15.92 -12.01 7.02
C VAL A 218 -17.19 -11.61 7.76
N GLY A 219 -17.35 -10.31 8.01
CA GLY A 219 -18.43 -9.82 8.87
C GLY A 219 -18.27 -10.25 10.33
N SER A 220 -19.40 -10.49 11.03
CA SER A 220 -19.36 -10.75 12.48
C SER A 220 -19.08 -12.21 12.84
N ARG A 221 -19.51 -13.18 12.04
CA ARG A 221 -19.46 -14.61 12.40
C ARG A 221 -18.91 -15.54 11.31
N GLN A 222 -18.87 -15.13 10.07
CA GLN A 222 -18.39 -15.96 8.97
C GLN A 222 -16.86 -16.02 8.95
N VAL A 223 -16.32 -17.17 8.58
CA VAL A 223 -14.88 -17.41 8.40
C VAL A 223 -14.62 -17.92 7.00
N HIS A 224 -13.57 -17.45 6.38
CA HIS A 224 -13.14 -17.89 5.07
C HIS A 224 -11.67 -18.29 5.14
N ARG A 225 -11.34 -19.52 4.80
CA ARG A 225 -9.96 -20.00 4.68
C ARG A 225 -9.38 -19.56 3.34
N VAL A 226 -8.53 -18.54 3.37
CA VAL A 226 -7.98 -17.90 2.16
C VAL A 226 -6.71 -18.57 1.66
N ALA A 227 -5.93 -19.15 2.55
CA ALA A 227 -4.69 -19.82 2.18
C ALA A 227 -4.46 -21.10 2.98
N VAL A 228 -3.97 -22.13 2.29
CA VAL A 228 -3.39 -23.32 2.87
C VAL A 228 -2.12 -23.64 2.10
N THR A 229 -1.02 -23.86 2.82
CA THR A 229 0.27 -24.21 2.23
C THR A 229 0.87 -25.37 3.02
N GLY A 230 1.39 -26.35 2.31
CA GLY A 230 2.03 -27.54 2.87
C GLY A 230 3.26 -27.92 2.06
N PRO A 231 3.93 -29.04 2.39
CA PRO A 231 5.13 -29.52 1.73
C PRO A 231 4.94 -29.67 0.22
N GLU A 232 5.97 -29.35 -0.55
CA GLU A 232 5.99 -29.57 -2.01
C GLU A 232 5.70 -31.04 -2.34
N GLY A 233 4.81 -31.27 -3.33
CA GLY A 233 4.37 -32.61 -3.74
C GLY A 233 3.11 -33.12 -3.07
N ARG A 234 2.58 -32.47 -2.03
CA ARG A 234 1.25 -32.76 -1.43
C ARG A 234 0.19 -31.74 -1.85
N ALA A 235 0.30 -31.19 -3.04
CA ALA A 235 -0.67 -30.23 -3.58
C ALA A 235 -2.10 -30.80 -3.76
N ALA A 236 -2.21 -32.12 -3.93
CA ALA A 236 -3.50 -32.78 -3.97
C ALA A 236 -4.20 -32.64 -2.60
N GLY A 237 -5.28 -31.85 -2.54
CA GLY A 237 -6.07 -31.59 -1.33
C GLY A 237 -5.89 -30.21 -0.70
N GLN A 238 -4.89 -29.40 -1.11
CA GLN A 238 -4.76 -28.03 -0.54
C GLN A 238 -5.93 -27.12 -0.96
N GLU A 239 -6.45 -27.29 -2.17
CA GLU A 239 -7.60 -26.52 -2.66
C GLU A 239 -8.90 -26.94 -1.96
N ASP A 240 -9.03 -28.22 -1.57
CA ASP A 240 -10.21 -28.74 -0.88
C ASP A 240 -10.41 -28.13 0.52
N TRP A 241 -9.34 -27.59 1.11
CA TRP A 241 -9.37 -26.94 2.43
C TRP A 241 -9.66 -25.45 2.39
N ARG A 242 -9.65 -24.82 1.20
CA ARG A 242 -9.96 -23.39 1.02
C ARG A 242 -11.46 -23.17 0.90
N GLY A 243 -11.91 -21.99 1.26
CA GLY A 243 -13.29 -21.58 1.09
C GLY A 243 -14.00 -21.19 2.38
N HIS A 244 -15.32 -21.17 2.31
CA HIS A 244 -16.16 -20.82 3.45
C HIS A 244 -16.14 -21.91 4.50
N LEU A 245 -15.83 -21.49 5.73
CA LEU A 245 -15.90 -22.34 6.91
C LEU A 245 -17.21 -22.09 7.67
N PRO A 246 -17.61 -23.03 8.56
CA PRO A 246 -18.73 -22.80 9.46
C PRO A 246 -18.55 -21.52 10.27
N PRO A 247 -19.64 -20.86 10.68
CA PRO A 247 -19.56 -19.63 11.46
C PRO A 247 -18.94 -19.86 12.84
N VAL A 248 -18.27 -18.83 13.36
CA VAL A 248 -17.69 -18.86 14.71
C VAL A 248 -18.82 -19.03 15.73
N GLY A 249 -18.73 -20.09 16.49
CA GLY A 249 -19.61 -20.39 17.64
C GLY A 249 -19.21 -19.64 18.91
N GLU A 250 -19.95 -19.90 20.00
CA GLU A 250 -19.57 -19.47 21.34
C GLU A 250 -18.43 -20.34 21.88
N ALA A 251 -17.70 -19.79 22.87
CA ALA A 251 -16.42 -20.30 23.39
C ALA A 251 -16.36 -21.81 23.55
N THR A 252 -15.32 -22.41 23.05
CA THR A 252 -15.11 -23.83 22.94
C THR A 252 -13.67 -24.20 23.19
N HIS A 253 -13.34 -25.46 23.24
CA HIS A 253 -11.98 -25.95 23.44
C HIS A 253 -11.11 -25.85 22.17
N SER A 254 -11.70 -25.54 21.01
CA SER A 254 -10.93 -25.43 19.76
C SER A 254 -10.01 -24.22 19.73
N PRO A 255 -8.70 -24.38 19.49
CA PRO A 255 -7.75 -23.27 19.38
C PRO A 255 -8.15 -22.21 18.37
N LEU A 256 -8.66 -22.59 17.22
CA LEU A 256 -9.12 -21.65 16.20
C LEU A 256 -10.27 -20.79 16.71
N VAL A 257 -11.26 -21.41 17.39
CA VAL A 257 -12.42 -20.68 17.92
C VAL A 257 -12.01 -19.76 19.08
N GLN A 258 -11.13 -20.22 19.98
CA GLN A 258 -10.58 -19.40 21.06
C GLN A 258 -9.84 -18.18 20.51
N VAL A 259 -8.92 -18.37 19.56
CA VAL A 259 -8.16 -17.28 18.94
C VAL A 259 -9.09 -16.28 18.27
N LEU A 260 -10.10 -16.74 17.54
CA LEU A 260 -11.05 -15.85 16.87
C LEU A 260 -11.94 -15.07 17.83
N ASN A 261 -12.28 -15.62 19.01
CA ASN A 261 -13.15 -14.98 19.99
C ASN A 261 -12.36 -14.14 21.02
N GLU A 262 -11.27 -14.67 21.54
CA GLU A 262 -10.53 -14.09 22.67
C GLU A 262 -9.32 -13.25 22.21
N GLY A 263 -8.79 -13.54 21.02
CA GLY A 263 -7.61 -12.85 20.49
C GLY A 263 -6.30 -13.25 21.19
N ALA A 264 -6.30 -14.32 21.95
CA ALA A 264 -5.12 -14.85 22.60
C ALA A 264 -4.47 -15.94 21.74
N PRO A 265 -3.14 -15.96 21.57
CA PRO A 265 -2.46 -17.03 20.86
C PRO A 265 -2.53 -18.34 21.64
N VAL A 266 -2.66 -19.46 20.94
CA VAL A 266 -2.78 -20.81 21.52
C VAL A 266 -1.66 -21.70 21.00
N LEU A 267 -0.93 -22.36 21.92
CA LEU A 267 0.06 -23.40 21.63
C LEU A 267 -0.54 -24.76 22.02
N GLN A 268 -0.57 -25.67 21.08
CA GLN A 268 -0.77 -27.10 21.30
C GLN A 268 0.59 -27.78 21.17
N GLU A 269 1.29 -27.97 22.27
CA GLU A 269 2.57 -28.69 22.30
C GLU A 269 2.43 -30.10 21.70
N ARG A 270 1.27 -30.73 21.95
CA ARG A 270 0.84 -31.96 21.30
C ARG A 270 -0.61 -31.80 20.90
N VAL A 271 -0.91 -32.14 19.65
CA VAL A 271 -2.29 -32.10 19.14
C VAL A 271 -3.04 -33.30 19.68
N ASP A 272 -4.14 -33.03 20.38
CA ASP A 272 -5.10 -34.02 20.87
C ASP A 272 -6.38 -33.97 19.99
N LEU A 273 -6.66 -35.05 19.30
CA LEU A 273 -7.87 -35.21 18.48
C LEU A 273 -8.86 -36.22 19.08
N ASP A 274 -8.58 -36.72 20.28
CA ASP A 274 -9.46 -37.67 20.96
C ASP A 274 -10.66 -36.97 21.62
N THR A 275 -10.53 -35.69 21.91
CA THR A 275 -11.61 -34.84 22.44
C THR A 275 -12.58 -34.49 21.32
N PRO A 276 -13.88 -34.83 21.40
CA PRO A 276 -14.86 -34.53 20.36
C PRO A 276 -15.00 -33.02 20.14
N PRO A 277 -15.05 -32.54 18.87
CA PRO A 277 -15.25 -31.12 18.59
C PRO A 277 -16.63 -30.65 19.04
N ASP A 278 -16.70 -29.51 19.70
CA ASP A 278 -17.91 -28.93 20.31
C ASP A 278 -18.62 -27.92 19.41
N SER A 279 -18.08 -27.67 18.20
CA SER A 279 -18.69 -26.80 17.19
C SER A 279 -18.36 -27.26 15.76
N PRO A 280 -19.19 -26.90 14.77
CA PRO A 280 -18.88 -27.21 13.38
C PRO A 280 -17.54 -26.64 12.89
N LEU A 281 -17.14 -25.44 13.38
CA LEU A 281 -15.85 -24.85 13.04
C LEU A 281 -14.70 -25.61 13.70
N ALA A 282 -14.86 -26.06 14.95
CA ALA A 282 -13.92 -26.94 15.64
C ALA A 282 -13.70 -28.23 14.86
N ALA A 283 -14.78 -28.87 14.41
CA ALA A 283 -14.70 -30.11 13.64
C ALA A 283 -13.90 -29.96 12.33
N VAL A 284 -14.04 -28.83 11.63
CA VAL A 284 -13.23 -28.54 10.42
C VAL A 284 -11.78 -28.27 10.77
N HIS A 285 -11.52 -27.61 11.89
CA HIS A 285 -10.16 -27.36 12.35
C HIS A 285 -9.45 -28.67 12.72
N ASP A 286 -10.11 -29.53 13.51
CA ASP A 286 -9.59 -30.83 13.95
C ASP A 286 -9.37 -31.76 12.73
N ALA A 287 -10.31 -31.75 11.79
CA ALA A 287 -10.17 -32.52 10.54
C ALA A 287 -8.94 -32.04 9.72
N PHE A 288 -8.68 -30.73 9.69
CA PHE A 288 -7.47 -30.18 9.06
C PHE A 288 -6.20 -30.64 9.80
N LEU A 289 -6.15 -30.53 11.12
CA LEU A 289 -5.01 -31.00 11.93
C LEU A 289 -4.76 -32.50 11.74
N GLY A 290 -5.82 -33.30 11.73
CA GLY A 290 -5.73 -34.74 11.49
C GLY A 290 -5.24 -35.08 10.09
N ALA A 291 -5.77 -34.44 9.06
CA ALA A 291 -5.36 -34.69 7.67
C ALA A 291 -3.91 -34.27 7.38
N THR A 292 -3.40 -33.26 8.08
CA THR A 292 -1.99 -32.84 7.97
C THR A 292 -1.03 -33.72 8.75
N GLY A 293 -1.54 -34.56 9.68
CA GLY A 293 -0.72 -35.37 10.58
C GLY A 293 -0.03 -34.49 11.64
N ALA A 294 -0.74 -33.53 12.19
CA ALA A 294 -0.21 -32.56 13.13
C ALA A 294 0.31 -33.25 14.41
N ALA A 295 1.61 -33.07 14.71
CA ALA A 295 2.20 -33.46 15.99
C ALA A 295 2.08 -32.30 17.01
N SER A 296 2.31 -31.07 16.58
CA SER A 296 2.08 -29.85 17.36
C SER A 296 1.52 -28.73 16.47
N ALA A 297 0.82 -27.77 17.08
CA ALA A 297 0.23 -26.66 16.36
C ALA A 297 0.30 -25.35 17.16
N ILE A 298 0.42 -24.24 16.42
CA ILE A 298 0.27 -22.88 16.96
C ILE A 298 -0.86 -22.21 16.19
N THR A 299 -1.79 -21.62 16.90
CA THR A 299 -2.82 -20.75 16.32
C THR A 299 -2.71 -19.37 16.93
N VAL A 300 -2.52 -18.34 16.08
CA VAL A 300 -2.33 -16.95 16.52
C VAL A 300 -3.34 -16.02 15.85
N PRO A 301 -3.79 -14.95 16.53
CA PRO A 301 -4.71 -13.99 15.96
C PRO A 301 -4.02 -13.15 14.90
N LEU A 302 -4.74 -12.84 13.82
CA LEU A 302 -4.40 -11.81 12.86
C LEU A 302 -5.11 -10.52 13.31
N GLY A 303 -4.35 -9.58 13.87
CA GLY A 303 -4.87 -8.34 14.41
C GLY A 303 -4.16 -7.91 15.69
N SER A 304 -4.49 -6.72 16.16
CA SER A 304 -3.99 -6.18 17.42
C SER A 304 -5.16 -5.82 18.35
N GLY A 305 -5.08 -6.25 19.59
CA GLY A 305 -6.05 -5.89 20.65
C GLY A 305 -7.44 -6.49 20.44
N ARG A 306 -8.48 -5.65 20.49
CA ARG A 306 -9.90 -6.09 20.46
C ARG A 306 -10.44 -6.48 19.07
N GLN A 307 -9.68 -6.29 18.00
CA GLN A 307 -10.14 -6.60 16.64
C GLN A 307 -9.31 -7.75 16.04
N VAL A 308 -9.79 -8.96 16.22
CA VAL A 308 -9.26 -10.13 15.52
C VAL A 308 -9.89 -10.18 14.14
N THR A 309 -9.07 -9.97 13.10
CA THR A 309 -9.50 -10.01 11.69
C THR A 309 -9.42 -11.42 11.10
N GLY A 310 -8.75 -12.34 11.80
CA GLY A 310 -8.56 -13.72 11.37
C GLY A 310 -7.62 -14.48 12.30
N ALA A 311 -7.20 -15.66 11.86
CA ALA A 311 -6.24 -16.50 12.54
C ALA A 311 -5.22 -17.09 11.56
N LEU A 312 -4.00 -17.30 12.04
CA LEU A 312 -2.95 -18.06 11.37
C LEU A 312 -2.70 -19.32 12.17
N THR A 313 -2.88 -20.48 11.54
CA THR A 313 -2.55 -21.79 12.12
C THR A 313 -1.28 -22.31 11.48
N LEU A 314 -0.29 -22.65 12.29
CA LEU A 314 0.98 -23.29 11.91
C LEU A 314 1.02 -24.70 12.47
N VAL A 315 1.48 -25.67 11.68
CA VAL A 315 1.49 -27.09 12.05
C VAL A 315 2.89 -27.67 11.81
N ARG A 316 3.42 -28.40 12.79
CA ARG A 316 4.57 -29.29 12.64
C ARG A 316 4.10 -30.76 12.73
N THR A 317 4.62 -31.58 11.83
CA THR A 317 4.24 -32.98 11.70
C THR A 317 5.28 -33.94 12.32
N ASP A 318 6.48 -33.45 12.59
CA ASP A 318 7.55 -34.20 13.20
C ASP A 318 7.45 -34.18 14.74
N PRO A 319 7.23 -35.33 15.41
CA PRO A 319 7.18 -35.39 16.88
C PRO A 319 8.51 -35.03 17.57
N ALA A 320 9.63 -35.03 16.84
CA ALA A 320 10.93 -34.61 17.36
C ALA A 320 11.15 -33.09 17.30
N ARG A 321 10.28 -32.35 16.58
CA ARG A 321 10.38 -30.89 16.38
C ARG A 321 9.08 -30.22 16.78
N LEU A 322 8.66 -30.37 18.02
CA LEU A 322 7.47 -29.72 18.53
C LEU A 322 7.67 -28.20 18.66
N PHE A 323 6.57 -27.48 18.60
CA PHE A 323 6.57 -26.03 18.89
C PHE A 323 6.81 -25.76 20.36
N ASP A 324 7.51 -24.65 20.65
CA ASP A 324 7.73 -24.16 22.00
C ASP A 324 7.13 -22.74 22.20
N THR A 325 7.27 -22.21 23.41
CA THR A 325 6.79 -20.86 23.75
C THR A 325 7.49 -19.76 22.95
N GLY A 326 8.75 -19.95 22.56
CA GLY A 326 9.48 -19.02 21.71
C GLY A 326 8.96 -18.99 20.27
N ASP A 327 8.52 -20.14 19.76
CA ASP A 327 7.84 -20.23 18.46
C ASP A 327 6.47 -19.54 18.52
N LEU A 328 5.75 -19.68 19.64
CA LEU A 328 4.46 -19.02 19.87
C LEU A 328 4.61 -17.50 19.85
N ASP A 329 5.64 -16.96 20.54
CA ASP A 329 5.92 -15.53 20.58
C ASP A 329 6.24 -15.00 19.17
N ALA A 330 7.08 -15.74 18.41
CA ALA A 330 7.44 -15.37 17.05
C ALA A 330 6.21 -15.40 16.10
N ALA A 331 5.38 -16.43 16.21
CA ALA A 331 4.14 -16.54 15.43
C ALA A 331 3.15 -15.42 15.80
N GLY A 332 3.07 -15.05 17.09
CA GLY A 332 2.25 -13.95 17.59
C GLY A 332 2.69 -12.59 17.03
N ASP A 333 4.02 -12.36 16.93
CA ASP A 333 4.56 -11.14 16.29
C ASP A 333 4.19 -11.07 14.81
N ILE A 334 4.30 -12.19 14.10
CA ILE A 334 3.89 -12.32 12.70
C ILE A 334 2.39 -12.03 12.57
N GLY A 335 1.56 -12.66 13.41
CA GLY A 335 0.11 -12.46 13.39
C GLY A 335 -0.31 -10.99 13.59
N ARG A 336 0.34 -10.28 14.52
CA ARG A 336 0.10 -8.84 14.73
C ARG A 336 0.45 -8.00 13.50
N ARG A 337 1.60 -8.25 12.86
CA ARG A 337 2.04 -7.51 11.67
C ARG A 337 1.11 -7.76 10.48
N VAL A 338 0.79 -9.02 10.24
CA VAL A 338 -0.15 -9.42 9.19
C VAL A 338 -1.52 -8.79 9.42
N GLY A 339 -2.01 -8.83 10.65
CA GLY A 339 -3.28 -8.19 11.01
C GLY A 339 -3.31 -6.70 10.72
N LEU A 340 -2.20 -5.99 11.00
CA LEU A 340 -2.08 -4.56 10.69
C LEU A 340 -2.16 -4.29 9.18
N VAL A 341 -1.48 -5.11 8.37
CA VAL A 341 -1.52 -4.98 6.90
C VAL A 341 -2.95 -5.26 6.37
N ILE A 342 -3.61 -6.30 6.87
CA ILE A 342 -5.00 -6.62 6.50
C ILE A 342 -5.93 -5.46 6.87
N ASP A 343 -5.80 -4.90 8.08
CA ASP A 343 -6.62 -3.78 8.52
C ASP A 343 -6.42 -2.55 7.65
N ASN A 344 -5.18 -2.23 7.31
CA ASN A 344 -4.85 -1.11 6.43
C ASN A 344 -5.45 -1.32 5.03
N ALA A 345 -5.24 -2.50 4.44
CA ALA A 345 -5.80 -2.84 3.13
C ALA A 345 -7.34 -2.79 3.13
N ARG A 346 -8.00 -3.32 4.17
CA ARG A 346 -9.46 -3.25 4.32
C ARG A 346 -9.99 -1.82 4.52
N ARG A 347 -9.27 -0.98 5.28
CA ARG A 347 -9.63 0.44 5.45
C ARG A 347 -9.51 1.18 4.13
N PHE A 348 -8.40 0.98 3.42
CA PHE A 348 -8.19 1.56 2.09
C PHE A 348 -9.27 1.09 1.10
N GLY A 349 -9.56 -0.21 1.04
CA GLY A 349 -10.61 -0.75 0.19
C GLY A 349 -12.01 -0.20 0.52
N ARG A 350 -12.35 -0.01 1.81
CA ARG A 350 -13.61 0.62 2.21
C ARG A 350 -13.66 2.10 1.83
N GLN A 351 -12.61 2.85 2.07
CA GLN A 351 -12.53 4.26 1.67
C GLN A 351 -12.70 4.40 0.16
N ARG A 352 -12.03 3.54 -0.61
CA ARG A 352 -12.16 3.48 -2.06
C ARG A 352 -13.59 3.13 -2.50
N ALA A 353 -14.19 2.09 -1.94
CA ALA A 353 -15.55 1.69 -2.27
C ALA A 353 -16.59 2.79 -1.95
N VAL A 354 -16.41 3.52 -0.84
CA VAL A 354 -17.26 4.68 -0.50
C VAL A 354 -17.06 5.79 -1.53
N ALA A 355 -15.82 6.08 -1.90
CA ALA A 355 -15.50 7.11 -2.87
C ALA A 355 -16.02 6.75 -4.27
N GLU A 356 -15.85 5.52 -4.74
CA GLU A 356 -16.42 5.02 -6.01
C GLU A 356 -17.96 5.04 -5.99
N ALA A 357 -18.58 4.68 -4.87
CA ALA A 357 -20.04 4.77 -4.72
C ALA A 357 -20.52 6.22 -4.74
N MET A 358 -19.80 7.13 -4.07
CA MET A 358 -20.07 8.55 -4.08
C MET A 358 -19.95 9.11 -5.51
N GLN A 359 -18.89 8.78 -6.21
CA GLN A 359 -18.62 9.21 -7.58
C GLN A 359 -19.72 8.72 -8.55
N ARG A 360 -20.12 7.43 -8.49
CA ARG A 360 -21.24 6.92 -9.28
C ARG A 360 -22.57 7.62 -8.99
N ASN A 361 -22.81 8.00 -7.72
CA ASN A 361 -24.01 8.74 -7.34
C ASN A 361 -23.98 10.21 -7.77
N LEU A 362 -22.81 10.77 -8.03
CA LEU A 362 -22.63 12.11 -8.58
C LEU A 362 -22.82 12.17 -10.09
N LEU A 363 -22.68 11.05 -10.81
CA LEU A 363 -22.97 10.96 -12.24
C LEU A 363 -24.50 10.91 -12.45
N PRO A 364 -25.07 11.89 -13.14
CA PRO A 364 -26.51 11.92 -13.32
C PRO A 364 -26.97 10.81 -14.29
N PRO A 365 -28.18 10.29 -14.09
CA PRO A 365 -28.80 9.40 -15.09
C PRO A 365 -29.03 10.19 -16.38
N LEU A 366 -28.78 9.55 -17.50
CA LEU A 366 -29.04 10.16 -18.80
C LEU A 366 -30.55 10.45 -18.97
N PRO A 367 -30.93 11.62 -19.49
CA PRO A 367 -32.33 11.94 -19.72
C PRO A 367 -32.90 11.07 -20.82
N ALA A 368 -34.15 10.66 -20.71
CA ALA A 368 -34.92 10.08 -21.80
C ALA A 368 -35.25 11.18 -22.82
N HIS A 369 -34.39 11.45 -23.77
CA HIS A 369 -34.62 12.45 -24.80
C HIS A 369 -35.19 11.75 -26.04
N GLY A 370 -36.52 11.84 -26.23
CA GLY A 370 -37.28 11.03 -27.21
C GLY A 370 -36.80 11.03 -28.65
N ARG A 371 -35.94 11.96 -29.05
CA ARG A 371 -35.39 12.06 -30.41
C ARG A 371 -33.94 11.57 -30.52
N PHE A 372 -33.16 11.54 -29.48
CA PHE A 372 -31.76 11.15 -29.52
C PHE A 372 -31.54 9.88 -28.72
N GLN A 373 -30.63 9.01 -29.16
CA GLN A 373 -30.12 7.92 -28.35
C GLN A 373 -28.90 8.43 -27.60
N LEU A 374 -28.90 8.22 -26.32
CA LEU A 374 -27.79 8.56 -25.41
C LEU A 374 -27.28 7.29 -24.75
N ALA A 375 -25.98 7.15 -24.65
CA ALA A 375 -25.32 6.12 -23.87
C ALA A 375 -24.10 6.72 -23.16
N ALA A 376 -23.82 6.28 -21.95
CA ALA A 376 -22.60 6.66 -21.24
C ALA A 376 -22.00 5.46 -20.53
N ARG A 377 -20.69 5.48 -20.37
CA ARG A 377 -19.94 4.52 -19.56
C ARG A 377 -18.95 5.26 -18.68
N TYR A 378 -18.83 4.75 -17.49
CA TYR A 378 -17.81 5.18 -16.55
C TYR A 378 -17.07 3.94 -16.05
N GLN A 379 -15.77 3.93 -16.18
CA GLN A 379 -14.90 2.85 -15.71
C GLN A 379 -13.86 3.47 -14.79
N PRO A 380 -13.89 3.14 -13.50
CA PRO A 380 -12.89 3.63 -12.57
C PRO A 380 -11.51 3.05 -12.89
N ALA A 381 -10.49 3.79 -12.55
CA ALA A 381 -9.10 3.38 -12.68
C ALA A 381 -8.80 2.04 -11.97
N PRO A 382 -7.78 1.28 -12.43
CA PRO A 382 -7.41 -0.02 -11.85
C PRO A 382 -7.15 0.04 -10.33
N PRO A 383 -7.20 -1.12 -9.62
CA PRO A 383 -6.81 -1.21 -8.22
C PRO A 383 -5.42 -0.64 -7.97
N GLY A 384 -5.30 0.29 -7.00
CA GLY A 384 -4.06 1.02 -6.69
C GLY A 384 -4.06 2.48 -7.12
N SER A 385 -4.93 2.89 -8.03
CA SER A 385 -5.21 4.29 -8.34
C SER A 385 -6.22 4.87 -7.35
N GLN A 386 -6.19 6.17 -7.14
CA GLN A 386 -7.15 6.86 -6.28
C GLN A 386 -8.44 7.19 -7.07
N VAL A 387 -9.40 7.84 -6.45
CA VAL A 387 -10.71 8.17 -7.05
C VAL A 387 -10.55 9.32 -8.04
N GLY A 388 -11.02 9.18 -9.26
CA GLY A 388 -10.77 10.14 -10.35
C GLY A 388 -11.66 11.38 -10.34
N GLY A 389 -11.29 12.33 -11.20
CA GLY A 389 -11.96 13.60 -11.45
C GLY A 389 -12.94 13.60 -12.61
N ASP A 390 -13.07 12.46 -13.31
CA ASP A 390 -13.86 12.31 -14.52
C ASP A 390 -15.37 12.39 -14.30
N TRP A 391 -16.07 13.11 -15.15
CA TRP A 391 -17.54 13.11 -15.15
C TRP A 391 -18.12 13.32 -16.55
N TYR A 392 -19.40 12.96 -16.71
CA TYR A 392 -20.23 13.32 -17.83
C TYR A 392 -21.60 13.82 -17.36
N ASP A 393 -22.28 14.57 -18.21
CA ASP A 393 -23.68 14.97 -18.00
C ASP A 393 -24.39 15.13 -19.35
N ALA A 394 -25.70 14.89 -19.34
CA ALA A 394 -26.60 15.23 -20.43
C ALA A 394 -27.92 15.73 -19.85
N PHE A 395 -28.34 16.91 -20.23
CA PHE A 395 -29.58 17.51 -19.70
C PHE A 395 -30.23 18.46 -20.68
N ALA A 396 -31.55 18.65 -20.52
CA ALA A 396 -32.28 19.62 -21.30
C ALA A 396 -32.07 21.02 -20.74
N LEU A 397 -31.76 21.97 -21.60
CA LEU A 397 -31.74 23.40 -21.29
C LEU A 397 -33.18 23.94 -21.19
N ARG A 398 -33.31 25.20 -20.75
CA ARG A 398 -34.61 25.85 -20.57
C ARG A 398 -35.47 25.92 -21.85
N ASP A 399 -34.84 26.00 -23.00
CA ASP A 399 -35.46 26.02 -24.33
C ASP A 399 -35.74 24.60 -24.90
N GLY A 400 -35.43 23.55 -24.15
CA GLY A 400 -35.53 22.15 -24.55
C GLY A 400 -34.36 21.62 -25.37
N THR A 401 -33.34 22.43 -25.65
CA THR A 401 -32.11 22.01 -26.31
C THR A 401 -31.32 21.02 -25.45
N LEU A 402 -30.72 20.00 -26.04
CA LEU A 402 -29.90 19.03 -25.34
C LEU A 402 -28.48 19.57 -25.14
N ALA A 403 -28.08 19.70 -23.90
CA ALA A 403 -26.68 19.93 -23.50
C ALA A 403 -25.98 18.61 -23.19
N LEU A 404 -24.72 18.49 -23.62
CA LEU A 404 -23.82 17.39 -23.33
C LEU A 404 -22.56 17.97 -22.69
N VAL A 405 -22.10 17.33 -21.64
CA VAL A 405 -20.87 17.70 -20.92
C VAL A 405 -20.03 16.47 -20.69
N ILE A 406 -18.74 16.62 -20.83
CA ILE A 406 -17.74 15.70 -20.31
C ILE A 406 -16.58 16.53 -19.77
N GLY A 407 -15.94 16.09 -18.71
CA GLY A 407 -14.83 16.80 -18.15
C GLY A 407 -14.01 15.94 -17.20
N ASP A 408 -12.87 16.49 -16.79
CA ASP A 408 -11.96 15.91 -15.82
C ASP A 408 -11.35 16.99 -14.92
N VAL A 409 -11.36 16.75 -13.62
CA VAL A 409 -10.71 17.60 -12.61
C VAL A 409 -9.34 17.04 -12.30
N VAL A 410 -8.32 17.86 -12.43
CA VAL A 410 -6.94 17.46 -12.14
C VAL A 410 -6.81 16.94 -10.72
N GLY A 411 -6.41 15.67 -10.59
CA GLY A 411 -6.26 14.95 -9.35
C GLY A 411 -7.09 13.67 -9.31
N HIS A 412 -6.74 12.78 -8.42
CA HIS A 412 -7.34 11.45 -8.32
C HIS A 412 -7.64 11.09 -6.86
N ASP A 413 -8.09 12.06 -6.07
CA ASP A 413 -8.42 11.89 -4.66
C ASP A 413 -9.86 12.34 -4.36
N LEU A 414 -10.26 12.20 -3.11
CA LEU A 414 -11.58 12.62 -2.64
C LEU A 414 -11.83 14.13 -2.85
N THR A 415 -10.75 14.93 -2.89
CA THR A 415 -10.79 16.37 -3.13
C THR A 415 -11.15 16.66 -4.58
N ALA A 416 -10.57 15.88 -5.53
CA ALA A 416 -10.91 15.96 -6.95
C ALA A 416 -12.38 15.60 -7.19
N ALA A 417 -12.88 14.51 -6.57
CA ALA A 417 -14.30 14.13 -6.65
C ALA A 417 -15.25 15.19 -6.09
N ALA A 418 -14.90 15.83 -4.95
CA ALA A 418 -15.66 16.93 -4.39
C ALA A 418 -15.63 18.16 -5.31
N GLY A 419 -14.47 18.46 -5.90
CA GLY A 419 -14.29 19.53 -6.89
C GLY A 419 -15.10 19.29 -8.15
N MET A 420 -15.11 18.06 -8.66
CA MET A 420 -15.93 17.62 -9.79
C MET A 420 -17.42 17.92 -9.53
N ALA A 421 -17.92 17.53 -8.36
CA ALA A 421 -19.32 17.78 -7.99
C ALA A 421 -19.66 19.28 -7.97
N GLN A 422 -18.73 20.14 -7.48
CA GLN A 422 -18.90 21.59 -7.48
C GLN A 422 -18.95 22.14 -8.91
N LEU A 423 -17.94 21.80 -9.75
CA LEU A 423 -17.90 22.26 -11.14
C LEU A 423 -19.12 21.82 -11.94
N HIS A 424 -19.49 20.54 -11.81
CA HIS A 424 -20.68 19.98 -12.46
C HIS A 424 -21.94 20.78 -12.10
N GLY A 425 -22.17 21.04 -10.79
CA GLY A 425 -23.34 21.80 -10.34
C GLY A 425 -23.36 23.24 -10.83
N ILE A 426 -22.22 23.93 -10.82
CA ILE A 426 -22.08 25.31 -11.29
C ILE A 426 -22.30 25.36 -12.82
N LEU A 427 -21.62 24.49 -13.58
CA LEU A 427 -21.74 24.43 -15.03
C LEU A 427 -23.18 24.18 -15.47
N ARG A 428 -23.84 23.19 -14.86
CA ARG A 428 -25.24 22.87 -15.15
C ARG A 428 -26.17 24.05 -14.89
N SER A 429 -25.97 24.78 -13.80
CA SER A 429 -26.74 25.98 -13.46
C SER A 429 -26.50 27.11 -14.46
N LEU A 430 -25.24 27.40 -14.80
CA LEU A 430 -24.87 28.43 -15.75
C LEU A 430 -25.41 28.13 -17.15
N ALA A 431 -25.26 26.87 -17.62
CA ALA A 431 -25.72 26.45 -18.93
C ALA A 431 -27.26 26.48 -19.04
N TRP A 432 -27.99 26.09 -17.96
CA TRP A 432 -29.45 26.03 -17.95
C TRP A 432 -30.11 27.40 -18.03
N ASP A 433 -29.54 28.43 -17.37
CA ASP A 433 -30.17 29.75 -17.20
C ASP A 433 -29.85 30.72 -18.36
N HIS A 434 -28.82 30.47 -19.14
CA HIS A 434 -28.30 31.43 -20.12
C HIS A 434 -28.32 30.88 -21.56
N ALA A 435 -28.91 31.65 -22.47
CA ALA A 435 -28.88 31.40 -23.90
C ALA A 435 -27.58 31.89 -24.60
N GLU A 436 -26.49 32.02 -23.81
CA GLU A 436 -25.20 32.49 -24.30
C GLU A 436 -24.48 31.41 -25.13
N PRO A 437 -23.52 31.80 -26.01
CA PRO A 437 -22.64 30.84 -26.67
C PRO A 437 -21.90 29.94 -25.65
N THR A 438 -21.61 28.69 -26.02
CA THR A 438 -20.99 27.71 -25.15
C THR A 438 -19.66 28.19 -24.52
N GLY A 439 -18.87 28.96 -25.30
CA GLY A 439 -17.62 29.57 -24.81
C GLY A 439 -17.84 30.56 -23.67
N ALA A 440 -18.87 31.42 -23.78
CA ALA A 440 -19.19 32.41 -22.75
C ALA A 440 -19.66 31.74 -21.43
N VAL A 441 -20.40 30.64 -21.52
CA VAL A 441 -20.79 29.85 -20.35
C VAL A 441 -19.56 29.28 -19.66
N VAL A 442 -18.58 28.76 -20.43
CA VAL A 442 -17.35 28.19 -19.90
C VAL A 442 -16.39 29.26 -19.36
N ASP A 443 -16.37 30.48 -19.95
CA ASP A 443 -15.64 31.63 -19.37
C ASP A 443 -16.18 31.99 -17.98
N ARG A 444 -17.50 32.03 -17.81
CA ARG A 444 -18.13 32.27 -16.50
C ARG A 444 -17.88 31.15 -15.49
N LEU A 445 -17.79 29.92 -15.97
CA LEU A 445 -17.39 28.80 -15.10
C LEU A 445 -15.94 28.95 -14.64
N ASP A 446 -15.05 29.39 -15.50
CA ASP A 446 -13.64 29.65 -15.16
C ASP A 446 -13.49 30.75 -14.12
N ASP A 447 -14.24 31.85 -14.26
CA ASP A 447 -14.34 32.91 -13.25
C ASP A 447 -14.85 32.37 -11.91
N ALA A 448 -15.90 31.53 -11.93
CA ALA A 448 -16.45 30.90 -10.73
C ALA A 448 -15.46 29.91 -10.10
N LEU A 449 -14.70 29.16 -10.92
CA LEU A 449 -13.66 28.24 -10.44
C LEU A 449 -12.67 28.97 -9.53
N HIS A 450 -12.15 30.10 -9.98
CA HIS A 450 -11.20 30.89 -9.20
C HIS A 450 -11.80 31.54 -7.94
N ALA A 451 -13.09 31.92 -8.01
CA ALA A 451 -13.72 32.70 -6.95
C ALA A 451 -14.28 31.86 -5.79
N ILE A 452 -14.85 30.69 -6.07
CA ILE A 452 -15.72 29.97 -5.11
C ILE A 452 -15.49 28.47 -5.03
N THR A 453 -14.51 27.90 -5.76
CA THR A 453 -14.24 26.47 -5.71
C THR A 453 -12.86 26.15 -5.13
N ILE A 454 -12.68 24.86 -4.76
CA ILE A 454 -11.36 24.33 -4.34
C ILE A 454 -10.57 23.77 -5.53
N VAL A 455 -11.19 23.72 -6.71
CA VAL A 455 -10.60 23.16 -7.93
C VAL A 455 -9.55 24.12 -8.47
N ARG A 456 -8.38 23.63 -8.75
CA ARG A 456 -7.30 24.43 -9.32
C ARG A 456 -7.31 24.43 -10.84
N MET A 457 -7.54 23.28 -11.43
CA MET A 457 -7.53 23.07 -12.88
C MET A 457 -8.52 21.96 -13.23
N ALA A 458 -9.17 22.12 -14.39
CA ALA A 458 -10.06 21.10 -14.95
C ALA A 458 -10.11 21.22 -16.47
N THR A 459 -10.40 20.10 -17.13
CA THR A 459 -10.71 20.07 -18.56
C THR A 459 -12.18 19.78 -18.75
N LEU A 460 -12.80 20.32 -19.79
CA LEU A 460 -14.17 19.95 -20.18
C LEU A 460 -14.49 20.26 -21.64
N VAL A 461 -15.54 19.58 -22.12
CA VAL A 461 -16.31 19.97 -23.30
C VAL A 461 -17.73 20.30 -22.87
N LEU A 462 -18.24 21.46 -23.28
CA LEU A 462 -19.65 21.81 -23.25
C LEU A 462 -20.18 21.86 -24.67
N ALA A 463 -21.20 21.06 -24.99
CA ALA A 463 -21.81 20.98 -26.29
C ALA A 463 -23.33 21.12 -26.21
N ARG A 464 -23.97 21.75 -27.21
CA ARG A 464 -25.42 21.86 -27.38
C ARG A 464 -25.80 21.36 -28.73
N VAL A 465 -26.88 20.57 -28.80
CA VAL A 465 -27.43 20.04 -30.08
C VAL A 465 -28.72 20.78 -30.37
N GLU A 466 -28.66 21.67 -31.33
CA GLU A 466 -29.78 22.53 -31.75
C GLU A 466 -30.37 22.02 -33.06
N GLY A 467 -31.65 22.22 -33.24
CA GLY A 467 -32.38 21.90 -34.48
C GLY A 467 -33.80 21.39 -34.21
N PRO A 468 -34.67 21.39 -35.25
CA PRO A 468 -36.02 20.85 -35.16
C PRO A 468 -35.99 19.31 -34.98
N ASP A 469 -37.15 18.71 -34.67
CA ASP A 469 -37.24 17.28 -34.38
C ASP A 469 -36.81 16.38 -35.55
N THR A 470 -36.98 16.85 -36.77
CA THR A 470 -36.61 16.15 -37.99
C THR A 470 -35.25 16.58 -38.58
N GLY A 471 -34.53 17.47 -37.90
CA GLY A 471 -33.29 18.09 -38.41
C GLY A 471 -33.57 19.23 -39.42
N PRO A 472 -32.54 19.87 -39.92
CA PRO A 472 -31.13 19.59 -39.69
C PRO A 472 -30.69 19.94 -38.27
N TRP A 473 -29.66 19.23 -37.75
CA TRP A 473 -29.09 19.48 -36.40
C TRP A 473 -27.72 20.13 -36.53
N THR A 474 -27.44 21.01 -35.59
CA THR A 474 -26.16 21.70 -35.45
C THR A 474 -25.60 21.48 -34.03
N LEU A 475 -24.36 21.06 -33.92
CA LEU A 475 -23.60 21.03 -32.69
C LEU A 475 -22.95 22.39 -32.46
N HIS A 476 -23.24 23.03 -31.34
CA HIS A 476 -22.52 24.19 -30.86
C HIS A 476 -21.69 23.76 -29.66
N TRP A 477 -20.37 23.98 -29.68
CA TRP A 477 -19.50 23.44 -28.65
C TRP A 477 -18.26 24.29 -28.37
N THR A 478 -17.69 24.09 -27.21
CA THR A 478 -16.40 24.62 -26.77
C THR A 478 -15.68 23.53 -25.96
N SER A 479 -14.35 23.55 -26.01
CA SER A 479 -13.50 22.70 -25.18
C SER A 479 -12.54 23.56 -24.37
N ALA A 480 -12.38 23.24 -23.11
CA ALA A 480 -11.39 23.82 -22.22
C ALA A 480 -10.28 22.80 -21.96
N GLY A 481 -9.33 22.67 -22.88
CA GLY A 481 -8.18 21.78 -22.73
C GLY A 481 -8.50 20.27 -22.80
N HIS A 482 -9.74 19.90 -23.10
CA HIS A 482 -10.21 18.52 -23.13
C HIS A 482 -10.01 17.88 -24.49
N PRO A 483 -9.85 16.53 -24.58
CA PRO A 483 -9.76 15.85 -25.87
C PRO A 483 -10.88 16.21 -26.84
N PRO A 484 -10.59 16.32 -28.16
CA PRO A 484 -11.58 16.76 -29.13
C PRO A 484 -12.71 15.73 -29.32
N PRO A 485 -13.99 16.17 -29.45
CA PRO A 485 -15.09 15.29 -29.76
C PRO A 485 -14.85 14.51 -31.07
N LEU A 486 -15.24 13.24 -31.10
CA LEU A 486 -15.15 12.40 -32.30
C LEU A 486 -16.53 12.24 -32.91
N LEU A 487 -16.69 12.69 -34.17
CA LEU A 487 -17.91 12.53 -34.97
C LEU A 487 -17.74 11.37 -35.95
N LEU A 488 -18.64 10.39 -35.84
CA LEU A 488 -18.79 9.28 -36.80
C LEU A 488 -19.98 9.58 -37.69
N THR A 489 -19.77 9.58 -38.99
CA THR A 489 -20.82 9.85 -39.97
C THR A 489 -21.26 8.57 -40.69
N PRO A 490 -22.51 8.51 -41.22
CA PRO A 490 -23.06 7.29 -41.84
C PRO A 490 -22.32 6.84 -43.09
N ASP A 491 -21.58 7.72 -43.76
CA ASP A 491 -20.73 7.45 -44.91
C ASP A 491 -19.40 6.74 -44.55
N GLY A 492 -19.23 6.38 -43.30
CA GLY A 492 -18.04 5.68 -42.83
C GLY A 492 -16.85 6.59 -42.56
N ASN A 493 -17.07 7.90 -42.38
CA ASN A 493 -16.03 8.84 -42.00
C ASN A 493 -16.03 9.04 -40.47
N ALA A 494 -14.85 9.32 -39.93
CA ALA A 494 -14.63 9.65 -38.51
C ALA A 494 -13.65 10.81 -38.39
N GLN A 495 -14.12 11.93 -37.82
CA GLN A 495 -13.33 13.15 -37.70
C GLN A 495 -13.34 13.69 -36.30
N TYR A 496 -12.20 14.24 -35.85
CA TYR A 496 -12.09 15.00 -34.62
C TYR A 496 -12.53 16.45 -34.85
N LEU A 497 -13.33 16.98 -33.91
CA LEU A 497 -13.83 18.35 -33.98
C LEU A 497 -12.90 19.24 -33.14
N GLU A 498 -12.02 19.99 -33.82
CA GLU A 498 -10.95 20.77 -33.15
C GLU A 498 -11.23 22.28 -33.10
N ALA A 499 -12.21 22.79 -33.82
CA ALA A 499 -12.45 24.22 -33.99
C ALA A 499 -12.86 24.95 -32.70
N GLY A 500 -13.40 24.25 -31.70
CA GLY A 500 -13.79 24.80 -30.40
C GLY A 500 -12.76 24.64 -29.30
N GLN A 501 -11.51 24.29 -29.60
CA GLN A 501 -10.45 24.07 -28.61
C GLN A 501 -9.99 25.38 -27.97
N GLY A 502 -9.95 25.41 -26.65
CA GLY A 502 -9.48 26.51 -25.81
C GLY A 502 -8.56 26.02 -24.68
N LEU A 503 -8.10 26.94 -23.87
CA LEU A 503 -7.22 26.64 -22.74
C LEU A 503 -7.97 25.88 -21.65
N ILE A 504 -7.24 25.07 -20.90
CA ILE A 504 -7.72 24.39 -19.68
C ILE A 504 -8.29 25.40 -18.68
N LEU A 505 -9.28 25.02 -17.89
CA LEU A 505 -9.81 25.84 -16.81
C LEU A 505 -8.76 25.99 -15.69
N GLY A 506 -8.78 27.15 -15.02
CA GLY A 506 -7.86 27.44 -13.91
C GLY A 506 -6.49 27.96 -14.34
N THR A 507 -6.22 28.06 -15.62
CA THR A 507 -5.07 28.82 -16.13
C THR A 507 -5.42 30.29 -16.10
N ASP A 508 -4.51 31.12 -15.53
CA ASP A 508 -4.71 32.58 -15.47
C ASP A 508 -5.20 33.10 -16.81
N PRO A 509 -6.36 33.79 -16.87
CA PRO A 509 -6.91 34.28 -18.13
C PRO A 509 -6.01 35.39 -18.68
N CYS A 510 -4.84 35.02 -19.19
CA CYS A 510 -3.99 35.94 -19.90
C CYS A 510 -4.79 36.54 -21.05
N ALA A 511 -5.37 37.69 -20.83
CA ALA A 511 -5.71 38.60 -21.87
C ALA A 511 -7.14 38.66 -22.39
N GLY A 512 -8.19 38.44 -21.63
CA GLY A 512 -9.53 38.92 -22.06
C GLY A 512 -10.02 38.45 -23.44
N LYS A 513 -9.45 37.36 -23.97
CA LYS A 513 -9.95 36.75 -25.19
C LYS A 513 -11.03 35.74 -24.84
N PRO A 514 -12.24 35.91 -25.40
CA PRO A 514 -13.32 34.96 -25.17
C PRO A 514 -12.92 33.56 -25.67
N ARG A 515 -13.38 32.53 -24.96
CA ARG A 515 -13.18 31.15 -25.39
C ARG A 515 -13.81 30.89 -26.76
N PRO A 516 -13.18 30.11 -27.61
CA PRO A 516 -13.75 29.79 -28.92
C PRO A 516 -15.05 28.99 -28.74
N SER A 517 -16.07 29.38 -29.50
CA SER A 517 -17.28 28.60 -29.71
C SER A 517 -17.32 28.16 -31.16
N ALA A 518 -17.50 26.89 -31.42
CA ALA A 518 -17.57 26.32 -32.76
C ALA A 518 -18.97 25.81 -33.04
N ALA A 519 -19.32 25.76 -34.34
CA ALA A 519 -20.54 25.13 -34.81
C ALA A 519 -20.22 24.11 -35.91
N HIS A 520 -20.90 22.97 -35.88
CA HIS A 520 -20.73 21.89 -36.86
C HIS A 520 -22.09 21.26 -37.21
N ALA A 521 -22.37 21.10 -38.48
CA ALA A 521 -23.57 20.42 -38.90
C ALA A 521 -23.50 18.91 -38.60
N LEU A 522 -24.53 18.37 -37.97
CA LEU A 522 -24.62 16.95 -37.64
C LEU A 522 -25.52 16.23 -38.65
N PRO A 523 -24.97 15.38 -39.52
CA PRO A 523 -25.77 14.56 -40.40
C PRO A 523 -26.70 13.61 -39.65
N PRO A 524 -27.88 13.27 -40.17
CA PRO A 524 -28.73 12.22 -39.60
C PRO A 524 -27.95 10.91 -39.42
N ARG A 525 -28.28 10.12 -38.40
CA ARG A 525 -27.64 8.84 -38.09
C ARG A 525 -26.18 8.93 -37.71
N SER A 526 -25.60 10.14 -37.59
CA SER A 526 -24.24 10.27 -37.07
C SER A 526 -24.17 9.99 -35.55
N THR A 527 -23.00 9.61 -35.09
CA THR A 527 -22.71 9.38 -33.67
C THR A 527 -21.63 10.34 -33.23
N LEU A 528 -21.91 11.13 -32.19
CA LEU A 528 -20.94 11.99 -31.53
C LEU A 528 -20.44 11.26 -30.25
N LEU A 529 -19.12 11.19 -30.09
CA LEU A 529 -18.46 10.62 -28.92
C LEU A 529 -17.69 11.73 -28.21
N LEU A 530 -17.96 11.88 -26.90
CA LEU A 530 -17.18 12.65 -25.96
C LEU A 530 -16.52 11.65 -25.02
N TYR A 531 -15.25 11.84 -24.65
CA TYR A 531 -14.48 10.87 -23.88
C TYR A 531 -13.35 11.57 -23.15
N THR A 532 -12.95 11.03 -21.99
CA THR A 532 -11.80 11.50 -21.22
C THR A 532 -10.49 10.87 -21.69
N ASP A 533 -9.39 11.42 -21.27
CA ASP A 533 -8.05 11.03 -21.72
C ASP A 533 -7.66 9.61 -21.32
N GLY A 534 -8.20 9.06 -20.21
CA GLY A 534 -7.98 7.65 -19.81
C GLY A 534 -8.33 6.63 -20.90
N LEU A 535 -9.20 6.98 -21.86
CA LEU A 535 -9.53 6.14 -23.03
C LEU A 535 -8.42 6.12 -24.08
N ILE A 536 -7.60 7.16 -24.15
CA ILE A 536 -6.61 7.38 -25.22
C ILE A 536 -5.19 7.43 -24.74
N GLU A 537 -4.95 7.87 -23.50
CA GLU A 537 -3.64 8.11 -22.94
C GLU A 537 -3.05 6.85 -22.29
N VAL A 538 -1.74 6.70 -22.49
CA VAL A 538 -0.92 5.70 -21.80
C VAL A 538 0.35 6.42 -21.37
N PRO A 539 0.80 6.30 -20.11
CA PRO A 539 2.04 6.91 -19.66
C PRO A 539 3.22 6.59 -20.59
N GLY A 540 3.89 7.65 -21.10
CA GLY A 540 5.02 7.50 -22.00
C GLY A 540 4.68 7.23 -23.48
N SER A 541 3.41 7.27 -23.86
CA SER A 541 2.96 7.12 -25.27
C SER A 541 2.54 8.46 -25.88
N ASP A 542 2.56 8.54 -27.21
CA ASP A 542 2.10 9.71 -27.95
C ASP A 542 0.56 9.74 -28.01
N LEU A 543 -0.04 10.85 -27.59
CA LEU A 543 -1.49 11.11 -27.63
C LEU A 543 -2.08 10.91 -29.03
N THR A 544 -1.34 11.26 -30.07
CA THR A 544 -1.74 11.09 -31.48
C THR A 544 -2.02 9.62 -31.82
N ARG A 545 -1.25 8.70 -31.22
CA ARG A 545 -1.48 7.26 -31.40
C ARG A 545 -2.77 6.80 -30.71
N GLY A 546 -3.03 7.34 -29.51
CA GLY A 546 -4.26 7.09 -28.77
C GLY A 546 -5.49 7.52 -29.55
N LEU A 547 -5.49 8.75 -30.03
CA LEU A 547 -6.55 9.28 -30.91
C LEU A 547 -6.73 8.42 -32.17
N SER A 548 -5.64 8.08 -32.85
CA SER A 548 -5.71 7.23 -34.06
C SER A 548 -6.29 5.84 -33.77
N ARG A 549 -5.98 5.27 -32.61
CA ARG A 549 -6.53 4.00 -32.13
C ARG A 549 -8.04 4.11 -31.86
N LEU A 550 -8.45 5.12 -31.07
CA LEU A 550 -9.87 5.37 -30.76
C LEU A 550 -10.68 5.55 -32.04
N ARG A 551 -10.24 6.42 -32.97
CA ARG A 551 -10.92 6.66 -34.26
C ARG A 551 -11.13 5.36 -35.02
N ARG A 552 -10.12 4.51 -35.14
CA ARG A 552 -10.21 3.23 -35.87
C ARG A 552 -11.19 2.26 -35.19
N HIS A 553 -11.16 2.16 -33.85
CA HIS A 553 -12.06 1.28 -33.11
C HIS A 553 -13.50 1.77 -33.18
N ALA A 554 -13.73 3.08 -33.00
CA ALA A 554 -15.04 3.67 -33.05
C ALA A 554 -15.67 3.50 -34.47
N LEU A 555 -14.86 3.66 -35.50
CA LEU A 555 -15.30 3.45 -36.87
C LEU A 555 -15.73 1.99 -37.15
N ALA A 556 -14.94 1.03 -36.64
CA ALA A 556 -15.26 -0.39 -36.76
C ALA A 556 -16.58 -0.78 -36.05
N LEU A 557 -16.98 -0.01 -35.05
CA LEU A 557 -18.17 -0.25 -34.21
C LEU A 557 -19.32 0.70 -34.54
N ALA A 558 -19.19 1.56 -35.56
CA ALA A 558 -20.17 2.63 -35.87
C ALA A 558 -21.60 2.12 -36.12
N HIS A 559 -21.74 0.88 -36.59
CA HIS A 559 -23.04 0.26 -36.90
C HIS A 559 -23.67 -0.50 -35.71
N GLU A 560 -22.92 -0.71 -34.64
CA GLU A 560 -23.42 -1.41 -33.46
C GLU A 560 -24.45 -0.55 -32.69
N PRO A 561 -25.35 -1.17 -31.93
CA PRO A 561 -26.16 -0.45 -30.93
C PRO A 561 -25.28 0.45 -30.05
N LEU A 562 -25.79 1.65 -29.70
CA LEU A 562 -24.98 2.67 -29.05
C LEU A 562 -24.39 2.18 -27.70
N ASP A 563 -25.15 1.39 -26.94
CA ASP A 563 -24.67 0.78 -25.69
C ASP A 563 -23.53 -0.18 -25.93
N ILE A 564 -23.63 -1.05 -26.96
CA ILE A 564 -22.59 -2.02 -27.31
C ILE A 564 -21.32 -1.29 -27.80
N LEU A 565 -21.48 -0.23 -28.59
CA LEU A 565 -20.36 0.61 -29.02
C LEU A 565 -19.61 1.17 -27.78
N CYS A 566 -20.35 1.76 -26.84
CA CYS A 566 -19.75 2.31 -25.61
C CYS A 566 -19.07 1.23 -24.75
N ASP A 567 -19.72 0.07 -24.56
CA ASP A 567 -19.15 -1.06 -23.80
C ASP A 567 -17.84 -1.56 -24.43
N GLN A 568 -17.84 -1.75 -25.73
CA GLN A 568 -16.65 -2.25 -26.42
C GLN A 568 -15.52 -1.22 -26.50
N LEU A 569 -15.82 0.07 -26.56
CA LEU A 569 -14.81 1.11 -26.50
C LEU A 569 -14.19 1.18 -25.10
N ALA A 570 -15.00 1.18 -24.05
CA ALA A 570 -14.53 1.18 -22.67
C ALA A 570 -13.69 -0.08 -22.35
N ALA A 571 -14.12 -1.27 -22.81
CA ALA A 571 -13.37 -2.52 -22.63
C ALA A 571 -12.00 -2.55 -23.37
N ARG A 572 -11.77 -1.64 -24.31
CA ARG A 572 -10.52 -1.52 -25.08
C ARG A 572 -9.60 -0.42 -24.57
N THR A 573 -9.79 -0.03 -23.31
CA THR A 573 -8.83 0.84 -22.61
C THR A 573 -7.42 0.26 -22.75
N PRO A 574 -6.41 1.08 -23.04
CA PRO A 574 -5.05 0.59 -23.24
C PRO A 574 -4.51 -0.13 -22.01
N PRO A 575 -3.80 -1.26 -22.19
CA PRO A 575 -3.10 -1.88 -21.07
C PRO A 575 -2.08 -0.87 -20.49
N GLY A 576 -2.12 -0.68 -19.17
CA GLY A 576 -1.27 0.28 -18.46
C GLY A 576 -1.89 1.68 -18.29
N SER A 577 -3.14 1.90 -18.70
CA SER A 577 -3.89 3.09 -18.29
C SER A 577 -4.08 3.05 -16.77
N THR A 578 -3.77 4.16 -16.12
CA THR A 578 -3.88 4.35 -14.67
C THR A 578 -4.98 5.32 -14.29
N ASP A 579 -5.74 5.82 -15.27
CA ASP A 579 -6.76 6.83 -15.09
C ASP A 579 -8.18 6.27 -15.30
N ASP A 580 -9.16 7.02 -14.81
CA ASP A 580 -10.56 6.76 -15.03
C ASP A 580 -10.92 6.94 -16.51
N VAL A 581 -12.01 6.35 -16.92
CA VAL A 581 -12.55 6.52 -18.27
C VAL A 581 -14.01 6.91 -18.19
N ALA A 582 -14.33 8.08 -18.69
CA ALA A 582 -15.70 8.50 -18.96
C ALA A 582 -15.93 8.58 -20.47
N LEU A 583 -17.07 8.08 -20.91
CA LEU A 583 -17.51 8.10 -22.30
C LEU A 583 -18.99 8.50 -22.35
N LEU A 584 -19.32 9.50 -23.16
CA LEU A 584 -20.68 9.93 -23.45
C LEU A 584 -20.90 9.91 -24.96
N ALA A 585 -21.92 9.20 -25.40
CA ALA A 585 -22.27 9.05 -26.79
C ALA A 585 -23.68 9.56 -27.08
N LEU A 586 -23.82 10.26 -28.19
CA LEU A 586 -25.08 10.70 -28.74
C LEU A 586 -25.21 10.13 -30.15
N ARG A 587 -26.35 9.50 -30.51
CA ARG A 587 -26.69 9.11 -31.87
C ARG A 587 -27.94 9.81 -32.34
N LEU A 588 -27.82 10.44 -33.48
CA LEU A 588 -28.94 11.16 -34.13
C LEU A 588 -29.92 10.18 -34.78
N PRO A 589 -31.22 10.52 -34.80
CA PRO A 589 -32.23 9.68 -35.41
C PRO A 589 -32.09 9.60 -36.93
N VAL A 590 -32.83 8.68 -37.49
CA VAL A 590 -33.13 8.65 -38.93
C VAL A 590 -34.18 9.73 -39.22
N PRO A 591 -34.04 10.53 -40.28
CA PRO A 591 -35.02 11.57 -40.63
C PRO A 591 -36.43 11.05 -40.82
#